data_2cd31d5cf09430384a67ea77b8d9b724
#
_entry.id   2cd31d5cf09430384a67ea77b8d9b724
#
_cell.length_a   1.000
_cell.length_b   1.000
_cell.length_c   1.000
_cell.angle_alpha   90.00
_cell.angle_beta   90.00
_cell.angle_gamma   90.00
#
_symmetry.space_group_name_H-M   'P 1'
#
loop_
_entity.id
_entity.type
_entity.pdbx_description
1 polymer ?
#
loop_
_entity_poly.entity_id
_entity_poly.type
_entity_poly.pdbx_seq_one_letter_code
_entity_poly.pdbx_strand_id
1 'polypeptide(L)'
;MKRCWVFSLLALFSYASSAANLEQYLRDTEQQIQGQIGVAVIDTQNNTQWNFNGSERFPMMSVFKTLACANVLYDVQQNTLSLTQKIDVTKAGLINWNPITQNFVGGQMSLQSVCGAAMLMSDNYAANLALELIGGPQGLTTFLRTIGDNNTRLDHFEPKLNYVEKGAKNDTTTPIAMMNTVKKLLIGNVLNAENKAQLQLWMTNNMVSDGLARAVLPQGWNIADRSGGGVNGSRTLTAMVWNKDHQPVFIGIFIANSKLKTLPELNKVMVAISEKIFHQYHIVAQK
;
A
#
# COMPACT_ATOMS: atom_id res chain seq x y z
N MET A 1 32.05 -2.72 -37.41
CA MET A 1 31.38 -3.28 -36.23
C MET A 1 31.98 -2.72 -34.93
N LYS A 2 31.85 -1.42 -34.63
CA LYS A 2 32.37 -0.81 -33.36
C LYS A 2 31.54 0.39 -32.89
N ARG A 3 30.19 0.32 -32.91
CA ARG A 3 29.36 1.47 -32.49
C ARG A 3 28.25 1.19 -31.46
N CYS A 4 28.09 -0.05 -30.97
CA CYS A 4 26.97 -0.39 -30.04
C CYS A 4 27.29 -0.37 -28.54
N TRP A 5 28.52 -0.21 -28.09
CA TRP A 5 28.88 -0.34 -26.67
C TRP A 5 28.87 0.95 -25.85
N VAL A 6 28.90 2.12 -26.50
CA VAL A 6 28.99 3.41 -25.80
C VAL A 6 27.64 3.85 -25.22
N PHE A 7 26.51 3.48 -25.85
CA PHE A 7 25.19 3.88 -25.37
C PHE A 7 24.72 3.16 -24.09
N SER A 8 25.10 1.89 -23.91
CA SER A 8 24.73 1.12 -22.71
C SER A 8 25.47 1.59 -21.45
N LEU A 9 26.72 2.03 -21.57
CA LEU A 9 27.49 2.54 -20.42
C LEU A 9 26.98 3.92 -19.96
N LEU A 10 26.59 4.80 -20.86
CA LEU A 10 26.06 6.12 -20.51
C LEU A 10 24.72 6.04 -19.77
N ALA A 11 23.86 5.09 -20.16
CA ALA A 11 22.58 4.87 -19.47
C ALA A 11 22.76 4.33 -18.04
N LEU A 12 23.74 3.44 -17.82
CA LEU A 12 24.07 2.91 -16.49
C LEU A 12 24.63 3.98 -15.55
N PHE A 13 25.47 4.88 -16.04
CA PHE A 13 26.00 5.99 -15.24
C PHE A 13 24.94 7.01 -14.86
N SER A 14 23.98 7.31 -15.73
CA SER A 14 22.88 8.24 -15.46
C SER A 14 21.92 7.67 -14.40
N TYR A 15 21.62 6.38 -14.46
CA TYR A 15 20.74 5.71 -13.49
C TYR A 15 21.36 5.64 -12.09
N ALA A 16 22.63 5.29 -12.00
CA ALA A 16 23.38 5.24 -10.74
C ALA A 16 23.45 6.63 -10.05
N SER A 17 23.66 7.70 -10.82
CA SER A 17 23.66 9.07 -10.29
C SER A 17 22.30 9.52 -9.78
N SER A 18 21.22 9.16 -10.47
CA SER A 18 19.84 9.50 -10.07
C SER A 18 19.42 8.73 -8.81
N ALA A 19 19.77 7.45 -8.71
CA ALA A 19 19.48 6.62 -7.52
C ALA A 19 20.24 7.13 -6.29
N ALA A 20 21.50 7.51 -6.43
CA ALA A 20 22.29 8.10 -5.35
C ALA A 20 21.69 9.44 -4.86
N ASN A 21 21.12 10.23 -5.77
CA ASN A 21 20.45 11.50 -5.43
C ASN A 21 19.16 11.24 -4.63
N LEU A 22 18.35 10.25 -5.01
CA LEU A 22 17.13 9.90 -4.24
C LEU A 22 17.51 9.36 -2.85
N GLU A 23 18.52 8.50 -2.76
CA GLU A 23 18.97 7.95 -1.49
C GLU A 23 19.45 9.07 -0.54
N GLN A 24 20.25 10.00 -1.02
CA GLN A 24 20.71 11.13 -0.23
C GLN A 24 19.53 12.01 0.22
N TYR A 25 18.59 12.31 -0.68
CA TYR A 25 17.38 13.05 -0.35
C TYR A 25 16.58 12.38 0.79
N LEU A 26 16.44 11.05 0.76
CA LEU A 26 15.73 10.32 1.81
C LEU A 26 16.47 10.36 3.15
N ARG A 27 17.81 10.24 3.16
CA ARG A 27 18.63 10.39 4.38
C ARG A 27 18.48 11.77 4.99
N ASP A 28 18.54 12.82 4.19
CA ASP A 28 18.38 14.20 4.64
C ASP A 28 16.97 14.43 5.20
N THR A 29 15.96 13.85 4.54
CA THR A 29 14.58 13.91 4.98
C THR A 29 14.38 13.19 6.32
N GLU A 30 14.96 11.98 6.52
CA GLU A 30 14.94 11.28 7.81
C GLU A 30 15.49 12.15 8.95
N GLN A 31 16.63 12.82 8.70
CA GLN A 31 17.22 13.74 9.68
C GLN A 31 16.29 14.92 9.97
N GLN A 32 15.70 15.52 8.95
CA GLN A 32 14.80 16.65 9.08
C GLN A 32 13.53 16.31 9.88
N ILE A 33 12.89 15.18 9.59
CA ILE A 33 11.67 14.74 10.29
C ILE A 33 11.98 14.06 11.63
N GLN A 34 13.24 13.75 11.89
CA GLN A 34 13.72 12.97 13.04
C GLN A 34 12.90 11.68 13.19
N GLY A 35 12.78 10.94 12.10
CA GLY A 35 11.99 9.73 11.97
C GLY A 35 12.69 8.71 11.10
N GLN A 36 11.96 7.68 10.71
CA GLN A 36 12.42 6.62 9.82
C GLN A 36 11.62 6.64 8.52
N ILE A 37 12.30 6.45 7.40
CA ILE A 37 11.69 6.33 6.08
C ILE A 37 12.08 4.99 5.48
N GLY A 38 11.11 4.26 4.94
CA GLY A 38 11.32 3.06 4.16
C GLY A 38 10.67 3.21 2.79
N VAL A 39 11.41 2.89 1.74
CA VAL A 39 10.89 2.94 0.37
C VAL A 39 11.24 1.64 -0.35
N ALA A 40 10.31 1.14 -1.15
CA ALA A 40 10.57 0.10 -2.15
C ALA A 40 9.88 0.46 -3.46
N VAL A 41 10.59 0.32 -4.57
CA VAL A 41 10.06 0.52 -5.91
C VAL A 41 10.37 -0.71 -6.76
N ILE A 42 9.36 -1.21 -7.47
CA ILE A 42 9.49 -2.31 -8.43
C ILE A 42 8.98 -1.81 -9.78
N ASP A 43 9.88 -1.60 -10.71
CA ASP A 43 9.56 -1.27 -12.09
C ASP A 43 9.45 -2.57 -12.90
N THR A 44 8.23 -2.90 -13.33
CA THR A 44 8.00 -4.14 -14.07
C THR A 44 8.36 -4.06 -15.54
N GLN A 45 8.49 -2.87 -16.10
CA GLN A 45 8.92 -2.68 -17.48
C GLN A 45 10.39 -3.04 -17.66
N ASN A 46 11.23 -2.58 -16.73
CA ASN A 46 12.67 -2.81 -16.77
C ASN A 46 13.10 -3.99 -15.89
N ASN A 47 12.16 -4.62 -15.20
CA ASN A 47 12.40 -5.69 -14.23
C ASN A 47 13.45 -5.29 -13.18
N THR A 48 13.37 -4.04 -12.70
CA THR A 48 14.29 -3.50 -11.69
C THR A 48 13.61 -3.34 -10.35
N GLN A 49 14.38 -3.46 -9.29
CA GLN A 49 13.95 -3.19 -7.92
C GLN A 49 14.96 -2.28 -7.24
N TRP A 50 14.45 -1.29 -6.52
CA TRP A 50 15.25 -0.40 -5.71
C TRP A 50 14.58 -0.20 -4.35
N ASN A 51 15.39 0.03 -3.32
CA ASN A 51 14.84 0.29 -2.00
C ASN A 51 15.77 1.16 -1.15
N PHE A 52 15.16 1.82 -0.17
CA PHE A 52 15.81 2.51 0.92
C PHE A 52 15.22 2.01 2.24
N ASN A 53 16.04 1.52 3.17
CA ASN A 53 15.60 0.82 4.38
C ASN A 53 14.56 -0.28 4.11
N GLY A 54 14.66 -0.92 2.95
CA GLY A 54 13.62 -1.82 2.41
C GLY A 54 13.41 -3.10 3.21
N SER A 55 14.37 -3.49 4.05
CA SER A 55 14.29 -4.66 4.95
C SER A 55 13.93 -4.29 6.38
N GLU A 56 13.88 -2.99 6.71
CA GLU A 56 13.48 -2.51 8.02
C GLU A 56 11.96 -2.65 8.23
N ARG A 57 11.54 -2.80 9.50
CA ARG A 57 10.13 -2.94 9.84
C ARG A 57 9.44 -1.62 10.03
N PHE A 58 8.28 -1.50 9.40
CA PHE A 58 7.40 -0.34 9.51
C PHE A 58 5.98 -0.78 9.88
N PRO A 59 5.24 0.01 10.67
CA PRO A 59 3.82 -0.18 10.91
C PRO A 59 3.06 -0.19 9.58
N MET A 60 2.12 -1.13 9.41
CA MET A 60 1.30 -1.16 8.20
C MET A 60 0.26 -0.06 8.18
N MET A 61 -0.31 0.26 9.32
CA MET A 61 -1.50 1.11 9.36
C MET A 61 -2.55 0.58 8.38
N SER A 62 -3.41 1.42 7.83
CA SER A 62 -4.49 0.97 6.96
C SER A 62 -4.08 0.37 5.60
N VAL A 63 -2.79 0.26 5.26
CA VAL A 63 -2.41 -0.46 4.01
C VAL A 63 -2.66 -1.97 4.13
N PHE A 64 -2.80 -2.53 5.35
CA PHE A 64 -3.19 -3.91 5.55
C PHE A 64 -4.56 -4.25 4.93
N LYS A 65 -5.45 -3.27 4.77
CA LYS A 65 -6.80 -3.44 4.22
C LYS A 65 -6.78 -3.97 2.78
N THR A 66 -5.75 -3.60 2.01
CA THR A 66 -5.50 -4.22 0.70
C THR A 66 -5.26 -5.72 0.82
N LEU A 67 -4.46 -6.13 1.80
CA LEU A 67 -4.13 -7.53 2.02
C LEU A 67 -5.34 -8.31 2.55
N ALA A 68 -6.12 -7.73 3.47
CA ALA A 68 -7.33 -8.35 4.02
C ALA A 68 -8.39 -8.55 2.94
N CYS A 69 -8.69 -7.53 2.12
CA CYS A 69 -9.65 -7.65 1.02
C CYS A 69 -9.14 -8.57 -0.11
N ALA A 70 -7.82 -8.64 -0.33
CA ALA A 70 -7.25 -9.62 -1.24
C ALA A 70 -7.40 -11.06 -0.72
N ASN A 71 -7.26 -11.29 0.59
CA ASN A 71 -7.54 -12.61 1.19
C ASN A 71 -9.04 -12.96 1.06
N VAL A 72 -9.96 -12.01 1.29
CA VAL A 72 -11.39 -12.22 1.00
C VAL A 72 -11.59 -12.67 -0.44
N LEU A 73 -10.99 -11.97 -1.41
CA LEU A 73 -11.08 -12.35 -2.83
C LEU A 73 -10.45 -13.72 -3.12
N TYR A 74 -9.36 -14.06 -2.45
CA TYR A 74 -8.76 -15.39 -2.55
C TYR A 74 -9.72 -16.46 -2.05
N ASP A 75 -10.38 -16.26 -0.91
CA ASP A 75 -11.35 -17.19 -0.33
C ASP A 75 -12.62 -17.30 -1.20
N VAL A 76 -13.03 -16.20 -1.86
CA VAL A 76 -14.11 -16.21 -2.86
C VAL A 76 -13.75 -17.11 -4.05
N GLN A 77 -12.55 -17.02 -4.59
CA GLN A 77 -12.15 -17.90 -5.70
C GLN A 77 -11.97 -19.37 -5.29
N GLN A 78 -11.78 -19.64 -3.98
CA GLN A 78 -11.80 -21.00 -3.43
C GLN A 78 -13.23 -21.50 -3.10
N ASN A 79 -14.26 -20.70 -3.34
CA ASN A 79 -15.67 -20.96 -3.00
C ASN A 79 -15.93 -21.14 -1.50
N THR A 80 -15.09 -20.58 -0.63
CA THR A 80 -15.29 -20.59 0.83
C THR A 80 -16.04 -19.36 1.31
N LEU A 81 -15.99 -18.25 0.56
CA LEU A 81 -16.77 -17.03 0.77
C LEU A 81 -17.54 -16.65 -0.50
N SER A 82 -18.52 -15.73 -0.35
CA SER A 82 -19.23 -15.12 -1.47
C SER A 82 -19.27 -13.60 -1.30
N LEU A 83 -18.94 -12.83 -2.34
CA LEU A 83 -19.05 -11.37 -2.31
C LEU A 83 -20.49 -10.87 -2.08
N THR A 84 -21.49 -11.68 -2.39
CA THR A 84 -22.92 -11.35 -2.18
C THR A 84 -23.44 -11.71 -0.80
N GLN A 85 -22.68 -12.49 0.00
CA GLN A 85 -23.12 -12.85 1.36
C GLN A 85 -23.35 -11.60 2.23
N LYS A 86 -24.36 -11.67 3.09
CA LYS A 86 -24.76 -10.56 3.94
C LYS A 86 -24.06 -10.64 5.29
N ILE A 87 -23.58 -9.47 5.72
CA ILE A 87 -22.85 -9.28 6.96
C ILE A 87 -23.63 -8.29 7.81
N ASP A 88 -23.97 -8.66 9.04
CA ASP A 88 -24.68 -7.80 9.97
C ASP A 88 -23.79 -6.64 10.42
N VAL A 89 -24.33 -5.44 10.43
CA VAL A 89 -23.65 -4.24 10.93
C VAL A 89 -24.28 -3.83 12.27
N THR A 90 -23.52 -4.01 13.34
CA THR A 90 -24.03 -3.77 14.70
C THR A 90 -23.49 -2.46 15.27
N LYS A 91 -24.25 -1.86 16.21
CA LYS A 91 -23.79 -0.67 16.93
C LYS A 91 -22.55 -0.94 17.78
N ALA A 92 -22.46 -2.15 18.34
CA ALA A 92 -21.32 -2.57 19.17
C ALA A 92 -19.99 -2.68 18.40
N GLY A 93 -20.05 -2.89 17.08
CA GLY A 93 -18.87 -2.95 16.22
C GLY A 93 -18.31 -1.59 15.82
N LEU A 94 -19.05 -0.49 16.03
CA LEU A 94 -18.55 0.84 15.72
C LEU A 94 -17.35 1.20 16.60
N ILE A 95 -16.28 1.65 15.94
CA ILE A 95 -15.03 2.10 16.57
C ILE A 95 -14.69 3.51 16.06
N ASN A 96 -13.46 3.94 16.16
CA ASN A 96 -13.05 5.18 15.52
C ASN A 96 -13.04 5.05 13.98
N TRP A 97 -13.54 6.03 13.25
CA TRP A 97 -13.54 6.11 11.79
C TRP A 97 -14.36 5.03 11.08
N ASN A 98 -15.67 5.22 11.06
CA ASN A 98 -16.64 4.33 10.39
C ASN A 98 -17.51 5.10 9.39
N PRO A 99 -16.93 5.80 8.40
CA PRO A 99 -17.66 6.77 7.56
C PRO A 99 -18.77 6.13 6.72
N ILE A 100 -18.68 4.84 6.44
CA ILE A 100 -19.68 4.10 5.65
C ILE A 100 -20.51 3.18 6.55
N THR A 101 -19.88 2.31 7.34
CA THR A 101 -20.58 1.29 8.12
C THR A 101 -21.55 1.88 9.15
N GLN A 102 -21.27 3.07 9.69
CA GLN A 102 -22.19 3.74 10.63
C GLN A 102 -23.60 3.97 10.06
N ASN A 103 -23.73 4.08 8.73
CA ASN A 103 -25.02 4.30 8.06
C ASN A 103 -25.82 3.00 7.84
N PHE A 104 -25.23 1.84 8.16
CA PHE A 104 -25.84 0.51 8.00
C PHE A 104 -26.12 -0.19 9.33
N VAL A 105 -25.97 0.52 10.47
CA VAL A 105 -26.22 -0.05 11.81
C VAL A 105 -27.63 -0.57 11.95
N GLY A 106 -27.77 -1.83 12.37
CA GLY A 106 -29.05 -2.54 12.48
C GLY A 106 -29.52 -3.18 11.17
N GLY A 107 -28.74 -3.06 10.11
CA GLY A 107 -28.96 -3.69 8.81
C GLY A 107 -27.80 -4.56 8.39
N GLN A 108 -27.70 -4.82 7.08
CA GLN A 108 -26.69 -5.71 6.48
C GLN A 108 -25.97 -5.03 5.32
N MET A 109 -24.71 -5.37 5.14
CA MET A 109 -23.91 -5.06 3.95
C MET A 109 -23.53 -6.36 3.23
N SER A 110 -23.36 -6.32 1.91
CA SER A 110 -22.70 -7.42 1.22
C SER A 110 -21.20 -7.42 1.54
N LEU A 111 -20.54 -8.57 1.47
CA LEU A 111 -19.09 -8.66 1.68
C LEU A 111 -18.33 -7.78 0.66
N GLN A 112 -18.83 -7.67 -0.57
CA GLN A 112 -18.32 -6.74 -1.57
C GLN A 112 -18.37 -5.28 -1.07
N SER A 113 -19.50 -4.88 -0.46
CA SER A 113 -19.67 -3.53 0.10
C SER A 113 -18.81 -3.31 1.33
N VAL A 114 -18.60 -4.34 2.15
CA VAL A 114 -17.70 -4.29 3.31
C VAL A 114 -16.26 -4.03 2.86
N CYS A 115 -15.73 -4.84 1.94
CA CYS A 115 -14.41 -4.57 1.37
C CYS A 115 -14.35 -3.22 0.64
N GLY A 116 -15.41 -2.84 -0.09
CA GLY A 116 -15.54 -1.52 -0.69
C GLY A 116 -15.37 -0.40 0.34
N ALA A 117 -16.10 -0.44 1.45
CA ALA A 117 -16.01 0.56 2.52
C ALA A 117 -14.59 0.63 3.13
N ALA A 118 -13.98 -0.52 3.42
CA ALA A 118 -12.61 -0.59 3.92
C ALA A 118 -11.60 0.00 2.94
N MET A 119 -11.79 -0.22 1.64
CA MET A 119 -10.84 0.19 0.60
C MET A 119 -11.06 1.63 0.13
N LEU A 120 -12.29 2.10 -0.04
CA LEU A 120 -12.58 3.46 -0.52
C LEU A 120 -12.34 4.52 0.56
N MET A 121 -12.92 4.31 1.74
CA MET A 121 -12.95 5.32 2.80
C MET A 121 -12.12 4.96 4.02
N SER A 122 -11.37 3.85 3.95
CA SER A 122 -10.61 3.36 5.10
C SER A 122 -11.47 3.02 6.33
N ASP A 123 -12.70 2.61 6.13
CA ASP A 123 -13.62 2.28 7.22
C ASP A 123 -13.04 1.17 8.10
N ASN A 124 -12.87 1.46 9.41
CA ASN A 124 -12.18 0.56 10.32
C ASN A 124 -13.06 -0.60 10.74
N TYR A 125 -14.36 -0.36 10.96
CA TYR A 125 -15.26 -1.44 11.28
C TYR A 125 -15.46 -2.39 10.10
N ALA A 126 -15.58 -1.86 8.89
CA ALA A 126 -15.61 -2.69 7.68
C ALA A 126 -14.35 -3.58 7.55
N ALA A 127 -13.19 -3.02 7.86
CA ALA A 127 -11.94 -3.80 7.85
C ALA A 127 -11.95 -4.93 8.90
N ASN A 128 -12.49 -4.67 10.10
CA ASN A 128 -12.64 -5.69 11.14
C ASN A 128 -13.62 -6.79 10.71
N LEU A 129 -14.77 -6.43 10.11
CA LEU A 129 -15.72 -7.39 9.56
C LEU A 129 -15.09 -8.28 8.48
N ALA A 130 -14.29 -7.70 7.60
CA ALA A 130 -13.54 -8.48 6.60
C ALA A 130 -12.51 -9.41 7.25
N LEU A 131 -11.77 -8.94 8.26
CA LEU A 131 -10.81 -9.75 9.01
C LEU A 131 -11.49 -10.92 9.72
N GLU A 132 -12.62 -10.70 10.39
CA GLU A 132 -13.36 -11.76 11.09
C GLU A 132 -13.68 -12.95 10.18
N LEU A 133 -14.07 -12.68 8.94
CA LEU A 133 -14.44 -13.72 7.96
C LEU A 133 -13.24 -14.56 7.47
N ILE A 134 -12.05 -13.99 7.48
CA ILE A 134 -10.81 -14.68 7.04
C ILE A 134 -10.01 -15.27 8.22
N GLY A 135 -10.61 -15.38 9.42
CA GLY A 135 -9.94 -15.92 10.61
C GLY A 135 -9.11 -14.90 11.40
N GLY A 136 -9.50 -13.62 11.32
CA GLY A 136 -8.90 -12.52 12.07
C GLY A 136 -7.47 -12.14 11.60
N PRO A 137 -6.74 -11.38 12.41
CA PRO A 137 -5.36 -11.00 12.13
C PRO A 137 -4.44 -12.19 11.85
N GLN A 138 -4.64 -13.29 12.58
CA GLN A 138 -3.87 -14.52 12.38
C GLN A 138 -4.20 -15.20 11.05
N GLY A 139 -5.48 -15.19 10.62
CA GLY A 139 -5.90 -15.71 9.32
C GLY A 139 -5.21 -14.96 8.18
N LEU A 140 -5.21 -13.61 8.23
CA LEU A 140 -4.47 -12.80 7.28
C LEU A 140 -2.97 -13.14 7.26
N THR A 141 -2.35 -13.25 8.44
CA THR A 141 -0.92 -13.60 8.53
C THR A 141 -0.65 -14.98 7.92
N THR A 142 -1.53 -15.95 8.16
CA THR A 142 -1.45 -17.29 7.57
C THR A 142 -1.55 -17.24 6.04
N PHE A 143 -2.54 -16.53 5.50
CA PHE A 143 -2.67 -16.31 4.06
C PHE A 143 -1.39 -15.72 3.45
N LEU A 144 -0.80 -14.71 4.09
CA LEU A 144 0.43 -14.10 3.60
C LEU A 144 1.59 -15.12 3.52
N ARG A 145 1.68 -16.05 4.47
CA ARG A 145 2.68 -17.16 4.42
C ARG A 145 2.44 -18.08 3.23
N THR A 146 1.18 -18.42 2.93
CA THR A 146 0.86 -19.30 1.79
C THR A 146 1.25 -18.69 0.44
N ILE A 147 1.24 -17.37 0.32
CA ILE A 147 1.65 -16.66 -0.88
C ILE A 147 3.13 -16.23 -0.86
N GLY A 148 3.89 -16.66 0.16
CA GLY A 148 5.35 -16.48 0.28
C GLY A 148 5.80 -15.14 0.84
N ASP A 149 4.94 -14.43 1.58
CA ASP A 149 5.33 -13.28 2.39
C ASP A 149 5.63 -13.73 3.82
N ASN A 150 6.91 -13.86 4.16
CA ASN A 150 7.37 -14.30 5.46
C ASN A 150 7.64 -13.15 6.45
N ASN A 151 7.44 -11.90 6.02
CA ASN A 151 7.77 -10.72 6.81
C ASN A 151 6.54 -10.01 7.36
N THR A 152 5.53 -9.79 6.52
CA THR A 152 4.31 -9.06 6.91
C THR A 152 3.50 -9.89 7.91
N ARG A 153 3.03 -9.22 8.96
CA ARG A 153 2.15 -9.83 9.96
C ARG A 153 1.17 -8.83 10.52
N LEU A 154 -0.05 -9.30 10.75
CA LEU A 154 -1.08 -8.59 11.50
C LEU A 154 -1.35 -9.37 12.79
N ASP A 155 -1.44 -8.64 13.91
CA ASP A 155 -1.60 -9.24 15.23
C ASP A 155 -2.85 -8.72 15.94
N HIS A 156 -3.34 -7.56 15.53
CA HIS A 156 -4.47 -6.92 16.16
C HIS A 156 -5.51 -6.46 15.14
N PHE A 157 -6.75 -6.31 15.63
CA PHE A 157 -7.83 -5.62 14.93
C PHE A 157 -7.67 -4.09 15.01
N GLU A 158 -8.41 -3.35 14.20
CA GLU A 158 -8.61 -1.92 14.36
C GLU A 158 -9.33 -1.65 15.71
N PRO A 159 -8.97 -0.61 16.46
CA PRO A 159 -7.93 0.38 16.16
C PRO A 159 -6.54 0.02 16.72
N LYS A 160 -6.39 -1.11 17.42
CA LYS A 160 -5.17 -1.45 18.18
C LYS A 160 -3.94 -1.62 17.28
N LEU A 161 -4.10 -2.11 16.06
CA LEU A 161 -3.00 -2.29 15.09
C LEU A 161 -2.26 -0.98 14.74
N ASN A 162 -2.85 0.18 15.04
CA ASN A 162 -2.23 1.48 14.78
C ASN A 162 -1.30 1.97 15.90
N TYR A 163 -1.19 1.20 17.00
CA TYR A 163 -0.35 1.54 18.16
C TYR A 163 0.91 0.65 18.18
N VAL A 164 1.77 0.85 17.18
CA VAL A 164 3.01 0.09 17.05
C VAL A 164 4.14 0.84 17.74
N GLU A 165 4.75 0.19 18.72
CA GLU A 165 5.93 0.73 19.42
C GLU A 165 7.18 0.60 18.55
N LYS A 166 8.15 1.50 18.78
CA LYS A 166 9.44 1.44 18.08
C LYS A 166 10.14 0.11 18.36
N GLY A 167 10.50 -0.61 17.30
CA GLY A 167 11.17 -1.92 17.39
C GLY A 167 10.20 -3.10 17.56
N ALA A 168 8.90 -2.88 17.71
CA ALA A 168 7.92 -3.96 17.73
C ALA A 168 7.83 -4.65 16.36
N LYS A 169 7.46 -5.95 16.40
CA LYS A 169 7.22 -6.74 15.18
C LYS A 169 5.73 -6.84 14.84
N ASN A 170 4.86 -6.60 15.80
CA ASN A 170 3.41 -6.70 15.65
C ASN A 170 2.90 -5.65 14.67
N ASP A 171 1.95 -6.05 13.82
CA ASP A 171 1.27 -5.18 12.87
C ASP A 171 2.21 -4.47 11.88
N THR A 172 3.33 -5.12 11.56
CA THR A 172 4.38 -4.54 10.71
C THR A 172 4.62 -5.34 9.44
N THR A 173 5.21 -4.64 8.48
CA THR A 173 5.77 -5.19 7.24
C THR A 173 7.18 -4.64 7.02
N THR A 174 7.82 -5.04 5.92
CA THR A 174 8.96 -4.35 5.34
C THR A 174 8.57 -3.76 3.98
N PRO A 175 9.14 -2.63 3.53
CA PRO A 175 8.83 -2.06 2.22
C PRO A 175 8.94 -3.08 1.08
N ILE A 176 10.02 -3.87 1.06
CA ILE A 176 10.24 -4.91 0.05
C ILE A 176 9.16 -5.99 0.10
N ALA A 177 8.83 -6.50 1.29
CA ALA A 177 7.81 -7.55 1.43
C ALA A 177 6.44 -7.06 0.99
N MET A 178 6.02 -5.89 1.44
CA MET A 178 4.73 -5.30 1.08
C MET A 178 4.62 -5.11 -0.43
N MET A 179 5.64 -4.53 -1.10
CA MET A 179 5.56 -4.28 -2.54
C MET A 179 5.59 -5.57 -3.35
N ASN A 180 6.38 -6.56 -2.96
CA ASN A 180 6.33 -7.87 -3.60
C ASN A 180 4.96 -8.54 -3.44
N THR A 181 4.34 -8.43 -2.28
CA THR A 181 3.00 -8.99 -2.01
C THR A 181 1.94 -8.26 -2.83
N VAL A 182 1.90 -6.93 -2.83
CA VAL A 182 0.95 -6.15 -3.63
C VAL A 182 1.11 -6.45 -5.14
N LYS A 183 2.35 -6.56 -5.63
CA LYS A 183 2.63 -6.98 -7.01
C LYS A 183 2.06 -8.37 -7.31
N LYS A 184 2.30 -9.36 -6.43
CA LYS A 184 1.76 -10.73 -6.60
C LYS A 184 0.23 -10.74 -6.65
N LEU A 185 -0.43 -9.90 -5.84
CA LEU A 185 -1.89 -9.82 -5.77
C LEU A 185 -2.49 -9.15 -7.01
N LEU A 186 -1.88 -8.07 -7.52
CA LEU A 186 -2.44 -7.30 -8.64
C LEU A 186 -2.07 -7.84 -10.02
N ILE A 187 -0.86 -8.37 -10.21
CA ILE A 187 -0.41 -8.85 -11.53
C ILE A 187 0.18 -10.26 -11.54
N GLY A 188 0.38 -10.87 -10.36
CA GLY A 188 0.86 -12.26 -10.24
C GLY A 188 -0.27 -13.30 -10.38
N ASN A 189 -0.04 -14.51 -9.86
CA ASN A 189 -0.93 -15.65 -10.02
C ASN A 189 -1.73 -16.03 -8.76
N VAL A 190 -1.76 -15.16 -7.74
CA VAL A 190 -2.47 -15.44 -6.48
C VAL A 190 -3.98 -15.32 -6.69
N LEU A 191 -4.42 -14.25 -7.34
CA LEU A 191 -5.83 -14.02 -7.68
C LEU A 191 -6.08 -14.31 -9.16
N ASN A 192 -7.29 -14.78 -9.48
CA ASN A 192 -7.76 -14.88 -10.86
C ASN A 192 -7.99 -13.50 -11.48
N ALA A 193 -8.28 -13.44 -12.77
CA ALA A 193 -8.41 -12.17 -13.51
C ALA A 193 -9.52 -11.26 -12.96
N GLU A 194 -10.67 -11.81 -12.60
CA GLU A 194 -11.82 -11.09 -12.05
C GLU A 194 -11.48 -10.46 -10.69
N ASN A 195 -10.88 -11.25 -9.79
CA ASN A 195 -10.51 -10.79 -8.45
C ASN A 195 -9.36 -9.78 -8.45
N LYS A 196 -8.41 -9.91 -9.39
CA LYS A 196 -7.40 -8.86 -9.62
C LYS A 196 -8.05 -7.54 -10.05
N ALA A 197 -8.96 -7.60 -11.01
CA ALA A 197 -9.68 -6.42 -11.50
C ALA A 197 -10.50 -5.77 -10.36
N GLN A 198 -11.16 -6.58 -9.53
CA GLN A 198 -11.91 -6.09 -8.38
C GLN A 198 -11.01 -5.42 -7.34
N LEU A 199 -9.87 -6.02 -7.00
CA LEU A 199 -8.90 -5.43 -6.07
C LEU A 199 -8.35 -4.10 -6.62
N GLN A 200 -7.95 -4.10 -7.89
CA GLN A 200 -7.47 -2.90 -8.57
C GLN A 200 -8.54 -1.80 -8.59
N LEU A 201 -9.80 -2.14 -8.88
CA LEU A 201 -10.92 -1.20 -8.89
C LEU A 201 -11.10 -0.52 -7.52
N TRP A 202 -11.08 -1.30 -6.43
CA TRP A 202 -11.16 -0.74 -5.08
C TRP A 202 -9.99 0.21 -4.77
N MET A 203 -8.77 -0.15 -5.15
CA MET A 203 -7.59 0.69 -4.94
C MET A 203 -7.61 1.96 -5.81
N THR A 204 -8.07 1.87 -7.06
CA THR A 204 -8.19 3.03 -7.97
C THR A 204 -9.20 4.05 -7.44
N ASN A 205 -10.31 3.57 -6.86
CA ASN A 205 -11.39 4.39 -6.34
C ASN A 205 -11.17 4.84 -4.88
N ASN A 206 -9.97 4.65 -4.32
CA ASN A 206 -9.63 5.12 -2.98
C ASN A 206 -9.79 6.65 -2.88
N MET A 207 -10.56 7.11 -1.89
CA MET A 207 -10.95 8.53 -1.71
C MET A 207 -10.18 9.23 -0.58
N VAL A 208 -9.24 8.55 0.08
CA VAL A 208 -8.51 9.10 1.23
C VAL A 208 -7.01 9.29 0.98
N SER A 209 -6.60 9.27 -0.29
CA SER A 209 -5.18 9.42 -0.69
C SER A 209 -4.92 10.59 -1.66
N ASP A 210 -5.90 11.44 -1.97
CA ASP A 210 -5.75 12.51 -2.95
C ASP A 210 -4.64 13.51 -2.58
N GLY A 211 -4.42 13.74 -1.30
CA GLY A 211 -3.33 14.58 -0.78
C GLY A 211 -1.96 13.89 -0.66
N LEU A 212 -1.73 12.77 -1.36
CA LEU A 212 -0.49 11.99 -1.37
C LEU A 212 0.08 11.89 -2.78
N ALA A 213 0.52 10.71 -3.22
CA ALA A 213 1.10 10.50 -4.55
C ALA A 213 0.16 10.96 -5.69
N ARG A 214 -1.16 10.88 -5.50
CA ARG A 214 -2.16 11.38 -6.46
C ARG A 214 -2.02 12.87 -6.73
N ALA A 215 -1.65 13.67 -5.73
CA ALA A 215 -1.49 15.13 -5.86
C ALA A 215 -0.40 15.53 -6.87
N VAL A 216 0.56 14.65 -7.13
CA VAL A 216 1.69 14.88 -8.04
C VAL A 216 1.73 13.86 -9.19
N LEU A 217 0.66 13.06 -9.34
CA LEU A 217 0.56 12.11 -10.44
C LEU A 217 0.45 12.85 -11.77
N PRO A 218 1.36 12.63 -12.72
CA PRO A 218 1.33 13.34 -13.98
C PRO A 218 0.13 12.95 -14.85
N GLN A 219 -0.32 13.88 -15.68
CA GLN A 219 -1.41 13.64 -16.62
C GLN A 219 -1.11 12.44 -17.54
N GLY A 220 -2.12 11.59 -17.76
CA GLY A 220 -2.02 10.38 -18.59
C GLY A 220 -1.57 9.14 -17.82
N TRP A 221 -1.28 9.26 -16.51
CA TRP A 221 -0.99 8.12 -15.65
C TRP A 221 -2.20 7.74 -14.80
N ASN A 222 -2.28 6.47 -14.47
CA ASN A 222 -3.27 5.90 -13.58
C ASN A 222 -2.59 5.49 -12.27
N ILE A 223 -3.36 5.45 -11.18
CA ILE A 223 -2.90 4.98 -9.89
C ILE A 223 -3.96 4.12 -9.20
N ALA A 224 -3.53 3.01 -8.65
CA ALA A 224 -4.27 2.21 -7.70
C ALA A 224 -3.49 2.20 -6.40
N ASP A 225 -4.02 2.80 -5.34
CA ASP A 225 -3.27 3.00 -4.10
C ASP A 225 -4.06 2.76 -2.84
N ARG A 226 -3.34 2.61 -1.75
CA ARG A 226 -3.87 2.56 -0.40
C ARG A 226 -2.93 3.27 0.55
N SER A 227 -3.48 4.13 1.42
CA SER A 227 -2.70 4.83 2.43
C SER A 227 -3.10 4.43 3.84
N GLY A 228 -2.21 4.70 4.78
CA GLY A 228 -2.46 4.55 6.20
C GLY A 228 -1.83 5.69 6.99
N GLY A 229 -2.46 6.08 8.08
CA GLY A 229 -1.93 7.03 9.05
C GLY A 229 -2.19 6.51 10.45
N GLY A 230 -1.31 6.80 11.35
CA GLY A 230 -1.40 6.33 12.73
C GLY A 230 -0.72 7.27 13.71
N VAL A 231 -0.59 6.79 14.93
CA VAL A 231 0.15 7.49 15.99
C VAL A 231 1.67 7.48 15.73
N ASN A 232 2.43 8.15 16.58
CA ASN A 232 3.90 8.19 16.53
C ASN A 232 4.46 8.72 15.21
N GLY A 233 3.79 9.71 14.59
CA GLY A 233 4.26 10.31 13.34
C GLY A 233 4.42 9.30 12.20
N SER A 234 3.46 8.37 12.09
CA SER A 234 3.50 7.31 11.08
C SER A 234 2.57 7.61 9.92
N ARG A 235 3.06 7.38 8.69
CA ARG A 235 2.31 7.52 7.44
C ARG A 235 2.78 6.48 6.44
N THR A 236 1.84 5.82 5.76
CA THR A 236 2.16 4.76 4.80
C THR A 236 1.41 4.96 3.49
N LEU A 237 2.03 4.54 2.40
CA LEU A 237 1.42 4.49 1.06
C LEU A 237 1.92 3.25 0.34
N THR A 238 1.01 2.55 -0.31
CA THR A 238 1.29 1.51 -1.30
C THR A 238 0.56 1.85 -2.59
N ALA A 239 1.24 1.86 -3.71
CA ALA A 239 0.66 2.24 -5.00
C ALA A 239 1.17 1.35 -6.13
N MET A 240 0.31 1.15 -7.12
CA MET A 240 0.65 0.72 -8.47
C MET A 240 0.34 1.88 -9.41
N VAL A 241 1.31 2.29 -10.21
CA VAL A 241 1.19 3.42 -11.15
C VAL A 241 1.50 2.90 -12.55
N TRP A 242 0.68 3.24 -13.54
CA TRP A 242 0.84 2.76 -14.93
C TRP A 242 0.20 3.72 -15.92
N ASN A 243 0.57 3.58 -17.18
CA ASN A 243 -0.14 4.21 -18.30
C ASN A 243 -0.22 3.25 -19.49
N LYS A 244 -0.69 3.73 -20.65
CA LYS A 244 -0.84 2.88 -21.85
C LYS A 244 0.51 2.43 -22.45
N ASP A 245 1.59 3.20 -22.20
CA ASP A 245 2.92 2.98 -22.81
C ASP A 245 3.95 2.48 -21.79
N HIS A 246 3.59 2.41 -20.51
CA HIS A 246 4.48 1.97 -19.45
C HIS A 246 3.82 0.91 -18.55
N GLN A 247 4.51 -0.22 -18.40
CA GLN A 247 4.09 -1.29 -17.50
C GLN A 247 4.05 -0.81 -16.03
N PRO A 248 3.30 -1.47 -15.15
CA PRO A 248 3.14 -1.04 -13.77
C PRO A 248 4.45 -0.82 -13.01
N VAL A 249 4.53 0.30 -12.30
CA VAL A 249 5.53 0.57 -11.28
C VAL A 249 4.85 0.46 -9.90
N PHE A 250 5.37 -0.39 -9.03
CA PHE A 250 4.89 -0.54 -7.65
C PHE A 250 5.75 0.30 -6.72
N ILE A 251 5.12 1.10 -5.88
CA ILE A 251 5.78 2.07 -5.01
C ILE A 251 5.23 1.93 -3.59
N GLY A 252 6.11 1.67 -2.63
CA GLY A 252 5.80 1.67 -1.21
C GLY A 252 6.61 2.74 -0.49
N ILE A 253 5.94 3.62 0.27
CA ILE A 253 6.56 4.66 1.08
C ILE A 253 6.03 4.53 2.51
N PHE A 254 6.93 4.44 3.46
CA PHE A 254 6.64 4.24 4.88
C PHE A 254 7.39 5.28 5.69
N ILE A 255 6.69 6.03 6.52
CA ILE A 255 7.26 6.93 7.52
C ILE A 255 6.83 6.42 8.89
N ALA A 256 7.77 6.33 9.83
CA ALA A 256 7.50 5.93 11.20
C ALA A 256 8.35 6.72 12.21
N ASN A 257 7.86 6.81 13.43
CA ASN A 257 8.56 7.41 14.55
C ASN A 257 9.07 8.85 14.31
N SER A 258 8.38 9.61 13.43
CA SER A 258 8.78 10.99 13.14
C SER A 258 8.30 11.96 14.22
N LYS A 259 8.95 13.11 14.31
CA LYS A 259 8.50 14.20 15.19
C LYS A 259 7.37 15.03 14.62
N LEU A 260 6.96 14.81 13.37
CA LEU A 260 5.80 15.45 12.79
C LEU A 260 4.53 14.98 13.50
N LYS A 261 3.64 15.92 13.81
CA LYS A 261 2.49 15.69 14.70
C LYS A 261 1.18 15.50 13.95
N THR A 262 1.10 16.00 12.73
CA THR A 262 -0.16 16.04 11.98
C THR A 262 -0.07 15.29 10.66
N LEU A 263 -1.21 14.75 10.19
CA LEU A 263 -1.28 14.14 8.87
C LEU A 263 -0.93 15.11 7.73
N PRO A 264 -1.34 16.40 7.75
CA PRO A 264 -0.92 17.35 6.72
C PRO A 264 0.60 17.55 6.61
N GLU A 265 1.34 17.56 7.73
CA GLU A 265 2.82 17.63 7.72
C GLU A 265 3.41 16.37 7.09
N LEU A 266 2.95 15.20 7.51
CA LEU A 266 3.38 13.91 6.95
C LEU A 266 3.03 13.79 5.46
N ASN A 267 1.85 14.26 5.05
CA ASN A 267 1.44 14.24 3.65
C ASN A 267 2.38 15.08 2.77
N LYS A 268 2.84 16.25 3.23
CA LYS A 268 3.83 17.05 2.48
C LYS A 268 5.12 16.27 2.21
N VAL A 269 5.60 15.52 3.20
CA VAL A 269 6.80 14.67 3.04
C VAL A 269 6.52 13.54 2.05
N MET A 270 5.36 12.87 2.17
CA MET A 270 4.97 11.79 1.25
C MET A 270 4.86 12.28 -0.20
N VAL A 271 4.27 13.47 -0.42
CA VAL A 271 4.17 14.10 -1.76
C VAL A 271 5.57 14.36 -2.33
N ALA A 272 6.46 14.99 -1.56
CA ALA A 272 7.81 15.30 -2.02
C ALA A 272 8.63 14.05 -2.35
N ILE A 273 8.50 12.98 -1.55
CA ILE A 273 9.13 11.68 -1.86
C ILE A 273 8.53 11.07 -3.13
N SER A 274 7.20 11.11 -3.28
CA SER A 274 6.53 10.59 -4.48
C SER A 274 6.98 11.30 -5.75
N GLU A 275 7.11 12.62 -5.71
CA GLU A 275 7.59 13.44 -6.83
C GLU A 275 9.02 13.05 -7.24
N LYS A 276 9.93 12.85 -6.27
CA LYS A 276 11.30 12.39 -6.54
C LYS A 276 11.33 10.99 -7.16
N ILE A 277 10.50 10.07 -6.67
CA ILE A 277 10.36 8.73 -7.23
C ILE A 277 9.80 8.82 -8.65
N PHE A 278 8.75 9.59 -8.89
CA PHE A 278 8.16 9.76 -10.21
C PHE A 278 9.18 10.29 -11.22
N HIS A 279 9.95 11.30 -10.83
CA HIS A 279 11.02 11.82 -11.67
C HIS A 279 12.09 10.75 -11.99
N GLN A 280 12.54 9.98 -11.01
CA GLN A 280 13.57 8.95 -11.18
C GLN A 280 13.11 7.80 -12.09
N TYR A 281 11.84 7.44 -12.05
CA TYR A 281 11.26 6.34 -12.83
C TYR A 281 10.55 6.81 -14.09
N HIS A 282 10.82 8.06 -14.53
CA HIS A 282 10.25 8.65 -15.76
C HIS A 282 8.71 8.63 -15.79
N ILE A 283 8.08 8.67 -14.63
CA ILE A 283 6.65 8.88 -14.47
C ILE A 283 6.40 10.37 -14.65
N VAL A 284 6.26 10.80 -15.90
CA VAL A 284 6.15 12.22 -16.30
C VAL A 284 4.94 12.40 -17.22
N ALA A 285 4.46 13.64 -17.36
CA ALA A 285 3.36 13.94 -18.27
C ALA A 285 3.70 13.49 -19.69
N GLN A 286 2.76 12.84 -20.35
CA GLN A 286 2.87 12.49 -21.76
C GLN A 286 2.73 13.76 -22.61
N LYS A 287 3.62 13.93 -23.60
CA LYS A 287 3.55 15.04 -24.58
C LYS A 287 2.45 14.79 -25.59
#